data_ee761e2b18af1fd9796855356afea45b
#
_entry.id   ee761e2b18af1fd9796855356afea45b
#
_cell.length_a   1.000
_cell.length_b   1.000
_cell.length_c   1.000
_cell.angle_alpha   90.00
_cell.angle_beta   90.00
_cell.angle_gamma   90.00
#
_symmetry.space_group_name_H-M   'P 1'
#
loop_
_entity.id
_entity.type
_entity.pdbx_description
1 polymer ?
#
loop_
_entity_poly.entity_id
_entity_poly.type
_entity_poly.pdbx_seq_one_letter_code
_entity_poly.pdbx_strand_id
1 'polypeptide(L)'
;LAGWSQSTRFSSTRSMPCGPGALASLGFGPHEAAQRRPGIVYVSLCAYGNDGPWRDRRGFDSLVQTATGFNLAEAEAGGAQTPKPMPMQILDYATGHLMAFAAAAALRRQTIEGGSWHVQVSLAQTAHWLRAMGRVADGFAALPVDRAAYLETVPSGFGELCAIRHSVQLSRTPLREGRPSMPPGSHPAEWP
;
A
#
# COMPACT_ATOMS: atom_id res chain seq x y z
N LEU A 1 19.64 -1.33 -8.63
CA LEU A 1 19.21 -0.12 -7.94
C LEU A 1 20.00 1.04 -8.51
N ALA A 2 19.50 1.59 -9.61
CA ALA A 2 20.15 2.67 -10.34
C ALA A 2 20.00 3.96 -9.55
N GLY A 3 21.11 4.64 -9.35
CA GLY A 3 21.13 6.05 -8.99
C GLY A 3 20.30 6.83 -9.99
N TRP A 4 19.68 7.89 -9.57
CA TRP A 4 18.85 8.77 -10.36
C TRP A 4 19.58 9.19 -11.65
N SER A 5 19.35 8.50 -12.77
CA SER A 5 19.78 8.96 -14.08
C SER A 5 18.71 9.89 -14.63
N GLN A 6 19.11 11.13 -14.89
CA GLN A 6 18.29 12.15 -15.55
C GLN A 6 18.01 11.70 -16.98
N SER A 7 16.78 11.27 -17.27
CA SER A 7 16.13 11.49 -18.57
C SER A 7 14.76 10.84 -18.62
N THR A 8 13.74 11.53 -18.15
CA THR A 8 12.40 11.32 -18.68
C THR A 8 11.76 12.68 -18.91
N ARG A 9 11.53 13.01 -20.18
CA ARG A 9 10.78 14.18 -20.59
C ARG A 9 9.35 14.05 -20.04
N PHE A 10 8.98 14.95 -19.17
CA PHE A 10 7.60 15.08 -18.70
C PHE A 10 6.72 15.60 -19.84
N SER A 11 5.82 14.75 -20.33
CA SER A 11 4.68 15.20 -21.14
C SER A 11 3.66 15.86 -20.20
N SER A 12 3.29 17.10 -20.48
CA SER A 12 2.33 17.89 -19.70
C SER A 12 0.90 17.44 -19.98
N THR A 13 0.49 16.31 -19.46
CA THR A 13 -0.93 15.99 -19.35
C THR A 13 -1.39 16.33 -17.94
N ARG A 14 -2.36 17.22 -17.81
CA ARG A 14 -3.01 17.56 -16.54
C ARG A 14 -3.57 16.27 -15.92
N SER A 15 -2.83 15.69 -15.00
CA SER A 15 -3.34 14.55 -14.23
C SER A 15 -4.33 15.07 -13.19
N MET A 16 -5.50 14.47 -13.13
CA MET A 16 -6.47 14.76 -12.07
C MET A 16 -5.94 14.34 -10.68
N PRO A 17 -6.42 14.96 -9.58
CA PRO A 17 -5.77 14.87 -8.25
C PRO A 17 -5.70 13.50 -7.58
N CYS A 18 -6.14 12.41 -8.20
CA CYS A 18 -6.08 11.06 -7.65
C CYS A 18 -5.52 10.02 -8.63
N GLY A 19 -4.57 10.38 -9.48
CA GLY A 19 -3.94 9.46 -10.46
C GLY A 19 -2.41 9.48 -10.36
N PRO A 20 -1.73 8.63 -11.15
CA PRO A 20 -0.28 8.67 -11.26
C PRO A 20 0.21 10.09 -11.57
N GLY A 21 1.22 10.56 -10.84
CA GLY A 21 1.75 11.91 -11.00
C GLY A 21 0.92 13.06 -10.38
N ALA A 22 -0.19 12.76 -9.69
CA ALA A 22 -1.04 13.78 -9.07
C ALA A 22 -0.26 14.68 -8.09
N LEU A 23 0.54 14.11 -7.20
CA LEU A 23 1.38 14.88 -6.27
C LEU A 23 2.46 15.69 -7.01
N ALA A 24 3.03 15.14 -8.07
CA ALA A 24 4.02 15.87 -8.88
C ALA A 24 3.40 17.07 -9.58
N SER A 25 2.16 16.98 -10.08
CA SER A 25 1.44 18.11 -10.68
C SER A 25 1.14 19.25 -9.70
N LEU A 26 1.16 18.94 -8.40
CA LEU A 26 1.01 19.91 -7.30
C LEU A 26 2.35 20.42 -6.73
N GLY A 27 3.48 20.03 -7.33
CA GLY A 27 4.81 20.38 -6.86
C GLY A 27 5.29 19.55 -5.66
N PHE A 28 4.73 18.38 -5.47
CA PHE A 28 5.12 17.40 -4.44
C PHE A 28 5.59 16.07 -5.04
N GLY A 29 6.17 16.12 -6.24
CA GLY A 29 6.83 14.97 -6.84
C GLY A 29 8.12 14.59 -6.09
N PRO A 30 8.70 13.43 -6.41
CA PRO A 30 9.90 12.95 -5.73
C PRO A 30 11.11 13.89 -5.90
N HIS A 31 11.25 14.55 -7.05
CA HIS A 31 12.32 15.54 -7.30
C HIS A 31 12.15 16.79 -6.45
N GLU A 32 10.96 17.38 -6.47
CA GLU A 32 10.62 18.57 -5.69
C GLU A 32 10.74 18.29 -4.19
N ALA A 33 10.31 17.10 -3.77
CA ALA A 33 10.45 16.66 -2.38
C ALA A 33 11.93 16.56 -1.97
N ALA A 34 12.78 15.98 -2.83
CA ALA A 34 14.21 15.86 -2.58
C ALA A 34 14.93 17.22 -2.58
N GLN A 35 14.50 18.17 -3.42
CA GLN A 35 15.03 19.54 -3.40
C GLN A 35 14.67 20.28 -2.11
N ARG A 36 13.42 20.15 -1.65
CA ARG A 36 12.94 20.78 -0.40
C ARG A 36 13.55 20.16 0.85
N ARG A 37 13.74 18.86 0.83
CA ARG A 37 14.32 18.09 1.93
C ARG A 37 15.35 17.10 1.40
N PRO A 38 16.61 17.51 1.24
CA PRO A 38 17.70 16.58 0.94
C PRO A 38 17.76 15.47 1.99
N GLY A 39 17.90 14.24 1.53
CA GLY A 39 17.86 13.08 2.39
C GLY A 39 16.45 12.53 2.66
N ILE A 40 15.44 12.94 1.90
CA ILE A 40 14.10 12.38 2.05
C ILE A 40 14.03 10.94 1.50
N VAL A 41 13.27 10.09 2.17
CA VAL A 41 12.77 8.82 1.62
C VAL A 41 11.35 9.06 1.14
N TYR A 42 11.17 9.03 -0.17
CA TYR A 42 9.88 9.24 -0.84
C TYR A 42 9.32 7.90 -1.29
N VAL A 43 8.13 7.54 -0.82
CA VAL A 43 7.45 6.30 -1.20
C VAL A 43 6.21 6.63 -2.02
N SER A 44 6.09 6.05 -3.20
CA SER A 44 4.94 6.25 -4.08
C SER A 44 4.28 4.92 -4.46
N LEU A 45 2.96 4.99 -4.58
CA LEU A 45 2.09 3.88 -4.98
C LEU A 45 1.33 4.26 -6.25
N CYS A 46 1.20 3.30 -7.16
CA CYS A 46 0.32 3.40 -8.32
C CYS A 46 -0.39 2.05 -8.55
N ALA A 47 -1.40 2.04 -9.41
CA ALA A 47 -2.17 0.83 -9.65
C ALA A 47 -1.38 -0.20 -10.49
N TYR A 48 -0.80 0.23 -11.62
CA TYR A 48 -0.28 -0.68 -12.65
C TYR A 48 1.22 -0.57 -12.90
N GLY A 49 1.94 0.23 -12.13
CA GLY A 49 3.36 0.50 -12.35
C GLY A 49 3.62 1.83 -13.06
N ASN A 50 4.91 2.19 -13.13
CA ASN A 50 5.34 3.46 -13.74
C ASN A 50 5.76 3.29 -15.21
N ASP A 51 5.77 2.07 -15.69
CA ASP A 51 6.12 1.70 -17.06
C ASP A 51 4.96 0.95 -17.73
N GLY A 52 5.06 0.80 -19.06
CA GLY A 52 4.09 0.07 -19.84
C GLY A 52 2.82 0.87 -20.20
N PRO A 53 1.90 0.23 -20.95
CA PRO A 53 0.75 0.92 -21.55
C PRO A 53 -0.32 1.37 -20.53
N TRP A 54 -0.28 0.88 -19.30
CA TRP A 54 -1.25 1.19 -18.26
C TRP A 54 -0.69 2.09 -17.16
N ARG A 55 0.53 2.60 -17.31
CA ARG A 55 1.20 3.44 -16.30
C ARG A 55 0.37 4.66 -15.85
N ASP A 56 -0.44 5.22 -16.74
CA ASP A 56 -1.27 6.39 -16.46
C ASP A 56 -2.72 6.03 -16.08
N ARG A 57 -3.05 4.73 -16.02
CA ARG A 57 -4.38 4.28 -15.64
C ARG A 57 -4.56 4.30 -14.12
N ARG A 58 -5.77 4.67 -13.74
CA ARG A 58 -6.21 4.56 -12.35
C ARG A 58 -6.67 3.13 -12.05
N GLY A 59 -6.53 2.73 -10.81
CA GLY A 59 -7.06 1.49 -10.31
C GLY A 59 -7.11 1.51 -8.80
N PHE A 60 -8.15 0.90 -8.26
CA PHE A 60 -8.26 0.55 -6.86
C PHE A 60 -8.08 -0.96 -6.74
N ASP A 61 -7.91 -1.45 -5.53
CA ASP A 61 -7.65 -2.86 -5.25
C ASP A 61 -8.55 -3.82 -6.05
N SER A 62 -9.86 -3.74 -5.89
CA SER A 62 -10.82 -4.65 -6.54
C SER A 62 -10.74 -4.61 -8.07
N LEU A 63 -10.48 -3.44 -8.67
CA LEU A 63 -10.27 -3.31 -10.09
C LEU A 63 -8.95 -3.97 -10.53
N VAL A 64 -7.89 -3.78 -9.75
CA VAL A 64 -6.59 -4.40 -10.03
C VAL A 64 -6.61 -5.90 -9.80
N GLN A 65 -7.32 -6.41 -8.78
CA GLN A 65 -7.58 -7.84 -8.61
C GLN A 65 -8.19 -8.44 -9.87
N THR A 66 -9.20 -7.77 -10.43
CA THR A 66 -9.86 -8.20 -11.67
C THR A 66 -8.90 -8.14 -12.85
N ALA A 67 -8.23 -7.02 -13.05
CA ALA A 67 -7.32 -6.79 -14.18
C ALA A 67 -6.10 -7.72 -14.20
N THR A 68 -5.64 -8.17 -13.04
CA THR A 68 -4.49 -9.09 -12.90
C THR A 68 -4.90 -10.56 -12.89
N GLY A 69 -6.19 -10.86 -13.03
CA GLY A 69 -6.71 -12.22 -13.08
C GLY A 69 -6.83 -12.91 -11.71
N PHE A 70 -6.74 -12.17 -10.60
CA PHE A 70 -6.96 -12.74 -9.27
C PHE A 70 -8.35 -13.35 -9.13
N ASN A 71 -9.38 -12.60 -9.53
CA ASN A 71 -10.77 -13.03 -9.40
C ASN A 71 -11.10 -14.27 -10.23
N LEU A 72 -10.46 -14.41 -11.41
CA LEU A 72 -10.57 -15.61 -12.22
C LEU A 72 -9.88 -16.81 -11.54
N ALA A 73 -8.67 -16.60 -11.05
CA ALA A 73 -7.92 -17.65 -10.36
C ALA A 73 -8.62 -18.15 -9.08
N GLU A 74 -9.33 -17.26 -8.36
CA GLU A 74 -10.16 -17.65 -7.20
C GLU A 74 -11.40 -18.45 -7.64
N ALA A 75 -12.03 -18.06 -8.73
CA ALA A 75 -13.16 -18.81 -9.28
C ALA A 75 -12.74 -20.22 -9.69
N GLU A 76 -11.66 -20.35 -10.44
CA GLU A 76 -11.12 -21.64 -10.89
C GLU A 76 -10.79 -22.56 -9.70
N ALA A 77 -10.11 -22.02 -8.68
CA ALA A 77 -9.74 -22.79 -7.50
C ALA A 77 -10.96 -23.21 -6.65
N GLY A 78 -12.02 -22.41 -6.64
CA GLY A 78 -13.29 -22.70 -5.95
C GLY A 78 -14.31 -23.46 -6.79
N GLY A 79 -13.97 -23.88 -8.01
CA GLY A 79 -14.91 -24.57 -8.92
C GLY A 79 -16.06 -23.67 -9.43
N ALA A 80 -15.90 -22.35 -9.37
CA ALA A 80 -16.92 -21.41 -9.85
C ALA A 80 -16.72 -21.08 -11.33
N GLN A 81 -17.83 -20.79 -12.02
CA GLN A 81 -17.81 -20.44 -13.46
C GLN A 81 -17.64 -18.93 -13.71
N THR A 82 -17.79 -18.11 -12.69
CA THR A 82 -17.69 -16.65 -12.80
C THR A 82 -16.58 -16.12 -11.89
N PRO A 83 -15.87 -15.05 -12.28
CA PRO A 83 -14.84 -14.45 -11.44
C PRO A 83 -15.36 -14.13 -10.04
N LYS A 84 -14.57 -14.44 -9.02
CA LYS A 84 -14.95 -14.28 -7.62
C LYS A 84 -13.97 -13.32 -6.92
N PRO A 85 -14.45 -12.20 -6.40
CA PRO A 85 -13.58 -11.28 -5.69
C PRO A 85 -13.05 -11.91 -4.39
N MET A 86 -11.85 -11.51 -4.01
CA MET A 86 -11.33 -11.83 -2.68
C MET A 86 -12.23 -11.17 -1.62
N PRO A 87 -12.35 -11.77 -0.44
CA PRO A 87 -13.18 -11.22 0.65
C PRO A 87 -12.58 -9.98 1.31
N MET A 88 -11.46 -9.47 0.79
CA MET A 88 -10.73 -8.34 1.33
C MET A 88 -9.97 -7.58 0.24
N GLN A 89 -9.54 -6.37 0.56
CA GLN A 89 -8.65 -5.56 -0.28
C GLN A 89 -7.19 -6.03 -0.09
N ILE A 90 -6.91 -7.25 -0.55
CA ILE A 90 -5.62 -7.93 -0.30
C ILE A 90 -4.43 -7.17 -0.90
N LEU A 91 -4.62 -6.52 -2.04
CA LEU A 91 -3.54 -5.80 -2.70
C LEU A 91 -3.18 -4.53 -1.95
N ASP A 92 -4.17 -3.78 -1.43
CA ASP A 92 -3.95 -2.59 -0.63
C ASP A 92 -3.20 -2.94 0.66
N TYR A 93 -3.67 -3.96 1.38
CA TYR A 93 -3.03 -4.39 2.62
C TYR A 93 -1.60 -4.90 2.38
N ALA A 94 -1.42 -5.80 1.43
CA ALA A 94 -0.09 -6.35 1.13
C ALA A 94 0.87 -5.26 0.63
N THR A 95 0.39 -4.37 -0.26
CA THR A 95 1.22 -3.27 -0.75
C THR A 95 1.56 -2.28 0.35
N GLY A 96 0.64 -1.99 1.27
CA GLY A 96 0.90 -1.15 2.44
C GLY A 96 2.03 -1.69 3.31
N HIS A 97 2.03 -3.00 3.58
CA HIS A 97 3.14 -3.64 4.30
C HIS A 97 4.46 -3.60 3.51
N LEU A 98 4.42 -3.81 2.20
CA LEU A 98 5.61 -3.68 1.35
C LEU A 98 6.15 -2.24 1.32
N MET A 99 5.26 -1.24 1.31
CA MET A 99 5.65 0.18 1.41
C MET A 99 6.39 0.46 2.72
N ALA A 100 5.84 0.00 3.85
CA ALA A 100 6.46 0.19 5.16
C ALA A 100 7.83 -0.51 5.25
N PHE A 101 7.93 -1.75 4.77
CA PHE A 101 9.19 -2.49 4.70
C PHE A 101 10.21 -1.76 3.82
N ALA A 102 9.82 -1.34 2.63
CA ALA A 102 10.71 -0.68 1.68
C ALA A 102 11.15 0.70 2.17
N ALA A 103 10.28 1.45 2.87
CA ALA A 103 10.64 2.71 3.52
C ALA A 103 11.72 2.48 4.59
N ALA A 104 11.54 1.48 5.46
CA ALA A 104 12.53 1.15 6.48
C ALA A 104 13.87 0.68 5.87
N ALA A 105 13.81 -0.13 4.80
CA ALA A 105 15.00 -0.56 4.07
C ALA A 105 15.73 0.62 3.40
N ALA A 106 14.99 1.55 2.80
CA ALA A 106 15.54 2.76 2.21
C ALA A 106 16.19 3.70 3.26
N LEU A 107 15.54 3.87 4.42
CA LEU A 107 16.11 4.62 5.54
C LEU A 107 17.43 3.99 6.01
N ARG A 108 17.47 2.67 6.18
CA ARG A 108 18.70 1.97 6.54
C ARG A 108 19.79 2.17 5.49
N ARG A 109 19.48 2.07 4.20
CA ARG A 109 20.46 2.32 3.14
C ARG A 109 20.91 3.77 3.13
N GLN A 110 20.02 4.72 3.36
CA GLN A 110 20.34 6.12 3.45
C GLN A 110 21.39 6.42 4.54
N THR A 111 21.33 5.74 5.69
CA THR A 111 22.33 5.93 6.75
C THR A 111 23.74 5.47 6.34
N ILE A 112 23.84 4.60 5.33
CA ILE A 112 25.09 4.04 4.84
C ILE A 112 25.58 4.78 3.59
N GLU A 113 24.67 5.00 2.65
CA GLU A 113 24.97 5.49 1.30
C GLU A 113 24.66 7.00 1.15
N GLY A 114 23.92 7.59 2.10
CA GLY A 114 23.44 8.98 2.00
C GLY A 114 22.38 9.17 0.94
N GLY A 115 22.13 10.45 0.58
CA GLY A 115 21.24 10.83 -0.52
C GLY A 115 19.75 10.71 -0.22
N SER A 116 18.93 11.04 -1.24
CA SER A 116 17.47 10.86 -1.22
C SER A 116 17.09 9.59 -1.94
N TRP A 117 16.05 8.93 -1.44
CA TRP A 117 15.61 7.62 -1.96
C TRP A 117 14.17 7.68 -2.42
N HIS A 118 13.90 7.15 -3.61
CA HIS A 118 12.54 6.97 -4.11
C HIS A 118 12.21 5.50 -4.20
N VAL A 119 11.18 5.08 -3.47
CA VAL A 119 10.59 3.75 -3.50
C VAL A 119 9.30 3.80 -4.30
N GLN A 120 9.17 2.92 -5.27
CA GLN A 120 7.98 2.79 -6.10
C GLN A 120 7.39 1.40 -5.95
N VAL A 121 6.10 1.34 -5.65
CA VAL A 121 5.33 0.10 -5.55
C VAL A 121 4.07 0.20 -6.39
N SER A 122 3.51 -0.94 -6.78
CA SER A 122 2.22 -0.97 -7.48
C SER A 122 1.36 -2.14 -7.05
N LEU A 123 0.05 -1.95 -7.08
CA LEU A 123 -0.91 -3.01 -6.77
C LEU A 123 -0.77 -4.19 -7.73
N ALA A 124 -0.57 -3.93 -9.03
CA ALA A 124 -0.41 -4.98 -10.02
C ALA A 124 0.86 -5.83 -9.79
N GLN A 125 1.97 -5.20 -9.41
CA GLN A 125 3.20 -5.94 -9.09
C GLN A 125 3.04 -6.76 -7.81
N THR A 126 2.33 -6.23 -6.81
CA THR A 126 1.96 -6.97 -5.60
C THR A 126 1.08 -8.16 -5.94
N ALA A 127 0.10 -7.99 -6.82
CA ALA A 127 -0.73 -9.09 -7.31
C ALA A 127 0.10 -10.19 -7.98
N HIS A 128 1.02 -9.79 -8.85
CA HIS A 128 1.93 -10.73 -9.50
C HIS A 128 2.80 -11.49 -8.49
N TRP A 129 3.37 -10.78 -7.53
CA TRP A 129 4.19 -11.37 -6.47
C TRP A 129 3.40 -12.36 -5.61
N LEU A 130 2.19 -12.00 -5.17
CA LEU A 130 1.32 -12.90 -4.39
C LEU A 130 1.00 -14.18 -5.18
N ARG A 131 0.65 -14.04 -6.45
CA ARG A 131 0.35 -15.20 -7.31
C ARG A 131 1.57 -16.10 -7.54
N ALA A 132 2.76 -15.52 -7.66
CA ALA A 132 3.99 -16.26 -7.84
C ALA A 132 4.40 -17.11 -6.62
N MET A 133 3.85 -16.83 -5.44
CA MET A 133 4.04 -17.68 -4.25
C MET A 133 3.29 -19.01 -4.33
N GLY A 134 2.43 -19.16 -5.31
CA GLY A 134 1.63 -20.38 -5.49
C GLY A 134 0.38 -20.41 -4.60
N ARG A 135 -0.23 -21.59 -4.52
CA ARG A 135 -1.45 -21.84 -3.75
C ARG A 135 -1.21 -22.91 -2.71
N VAL A 136 -1.90 -22.78 -1.59
CA VAL A 136 -1.98 -23.84 -0.58
C VAL A 136 -3.00 -24.87 -1.08
N ALA A 137 -2.60 -26.14 -1.08
CA ALA A 137 -3.52 -27.21 -1.38
C ALA A 137 -4.66 -27.21 -0.36
N ASP A 138 -5.87 -27.48 -0.83
CA ASP A 138 -7.07 -27.53 0.01
C ASP A 138 -7.36 -26.27 0.84
N GLY A 139 -6.85 -25.12 0.42
CA GLY A 139 -7.02 -23.84 1.13
C GLY A 139 -8.49 -23.47 1.39
N PHE A 140 -9.43 -23.91 0.53
CA PHE A 140 -10.86 -23.72 0.73
C PHE A 140 -11.48 -24.61 1.81
N ALA A 141 -10.80 -25.69 2.20
CA ALA A 141 -11.21 -26.55 3.31
C ALA A 141 -10.73 -26.04 4.68
N ALA A 142 -9.97 -24.96 4.72
CA ALA A 142 -9.49 -24.38 5.97
C ALA A 142 -10.66 -23.96 6.86
N LEU A 143 -10.60 -24.35 8.12
CA LEU A 143 -11.60 -23.97 9.11
C LEU A 143 -11.51 -22.46 9.40
N PRO A 144 -12.65 -21.81 9.66
CA PRO A 144 -12.67 -20.42 10.09
C PRO A 144 -11.84 -20.23 11.37
N VAL A 145 -11.01 -19.21 11.40
CA VAL A 145 -10.27 -18.83 12.60
C VAL A 145 -11.21 -18.24 13.64
N ASP A 146 -11.05 -18.61 14.92
CA ASP A 146 -11.72 -17.93 16.01
C ASP A 146 -11.25 -16.46 16.07
N ARG A 147 -12.13 -15.56 15.71
CA ARG A 147 -11.83 -14.12 15.66
C ARG A 147 -11.75 -13.48 17.04
N ALA A 148 -12.44 -14.04 18.04
CA ALA A 148 -12.52 -13.46 19.38
C ALA A 148 -11.12 -13.26 20.00
N ALA A 149 -10.21 -14.22 19.75
CA ALA A 149 -8.83 -14.16 20.22
C ALA A 149 -8.01 -12.97 19.66
N TYR A 150 -8.47 -12.35 18.58
CA TYR A 150 -7.76 -11.25 17.88
C TYR A 150 -8.48 -9.90 18.00
N LEU A 151 -9.58 -9.83 18.74
CA LEU A 151 -10.33 -8.61 18.94
C LEU A 151 -9.91 -7.90 20.23
N GLU A 152 -10.04 -6.59 20.21
CA GLU A 152 -9.93 -5.73 21.39
C GLU A 152 -10.99 -4.63 21.33
N THR A 153 -11.42 -4.15 22.49
CA THR A 153 -12.32 -3.00 22.59
C THR A 153 -11.49 -1.78 22.97
N VAL A 154 -11.58 -0.74 22.15
CA VAL A 154 -10.84 0.51 22.35
C VAL A 154 -11.80 1.70 22.38
N PRO A 155 -11.58 2.69 23.25
CA PRO A 155 -12.36 3.93 23.24
C PRO A 155 -12.06 4.75 21.98
N SER A 156 -13.08 5.45 21.47
CA SER A 156 -12.92 6.33 20.32
C SER A 156 -13.88 7.51 20.38
N GLY A 157 -13.73 8.46 19.46
CA GLY A 157 -14.69 9.55 19.27
C GLY A 157 -16.06 9.11 18.74
N PHE A 158 -16.19 7.84 18.35
CA PHE A 158 -17.44 7.20 17.94
C PHE A 158 -18.05 6.31 19.04
N GLY A 159 -17.51 6.33 20.26
CA GLY A 159 -17.81 5.38 21.31
C GLY A 159 -16.81 4.22 21.35
N GLU A 160 -17.20 3.12 21.98
CA GLU A 160 -16.37 1.92 22.01
C GLU A 160 -16.32 1.25 20.64
N LEU A 161 -15.11 0.99 20.14
CA LEU A 161 -14.86 0.26 18.91
C LEU A 161 -14.33 -1.13 19.23
N CYS A 162 -14.94 -2.15 18.64
CA CYS A 162 -14.37 -3.49 18.59
C CYS A 162 -13.48 -3.58 17.33
N ALA A 163 -12.19 -3.70 17.53
CA ALA A 163 -11.20 -3.71 16.45
C ALA A 163 -10.31 -4.95 16.52
N ILE A 164 -9.68 -5.27 15.40
CA ILE A 164 -8.64 -6.31 15.37
C ILE A 164 -7.37 -5.71 15.97
N ARG A 165 -6.79 -6.43 16.93
CA ARG A 165 -5.49 -6.07 17.51
C ARG A 165 -4.40 -6.00 16.42
N HIS A 166 -3.44 -5.13 16.64
CA HIS A 166 -2.32 -5.01 15.72
C HIS A 166 -1.54 -6.33 15.65
N SER A 167 -1.24 -6.78 14.43
CA SER A 167 -0.59 -8.08 14.17
C SER A 167 0.89 -8.12 14.58
N VAL A 168 1.55 -6.96 14.66
CA VAL A 168 2.98 -6.86 15.00
C VAL A 168 3.14 -6.52 16.47
N GLN A 169 4.00 -7.27 17.15
CA GLN A 169 4.43 -7.00 18.51
C GLN A 169 5.93 -6.79 18.53
N LEU A 170 6.36 -5.66 19.08
CA LEU A 170 7.78 -5.28 19.20
C LEU A 170 8.21 -5.38 20.68
N SER A 171 9.25 -6.15 20.96
CA SER A 171 9.73 -6.38 22.34
C SER A 171 10.26 -5.13 23.02
N ARG A 172 10.85 -4.20 22.28
CA ARG A 172 11.49 -2.98 22.80
C ARG A 172 10.68 -1.71 22.58
N THR A 173 9.72 -1.76 21.70
CA THR A 173 8.83 -0.63 21.35
C THR A 173 7.40 -1.14 21.33
N PRO A 174 6.81 -1.43 22.49
CA PRO A 174 5.43 -1.89 22.53
C PRO A 174 4.53 -0.85 21.87
N LEU A 175 3.54 -1.31 21.14
CA LEU A 175 2.50 -0.44 20.61
C LEU A 175 1.80 0.21 21.80
N ARG A 176 1.88 1.53 21.86
CA ARG A 176 1.10 2.31 22.82
C ARG A 176 -0.25 2.61 22.19
N GLU A 177 -1.25 2.74 23.01
CA GLU A 177 -2.51 3.33 22.59
C GLU A 177 -2.20 4.69 21.99
N GLY A 178 -2.39 4.79 20.68
CA GLY A 178 -2.22 6.01 19.93
C GLY A 178 -3.41 6.95 20.12
N ARG A 179 -3.52 7.94 19.28
CA ARG A 179 -4.74 8.75 19.23
C ARG A 179 -5.89 7.88 18.75
N PRO A 180 -7.04 7.86 19.45
CA PRO A 180 -8.18 7.06 19.05
C PRO A 180 -8.74 7.52 17.69
N SER A 181 -9.50 6.67 17.04
CA SER A 181 -10.27 7.05 15.86
C SER A 181 -11.26 8.15 16.23
N MET A 182 -11.28 9.22 15.44
CA MET A 182 -12.09 10.40 15.70
C MET A 182 -12.89 10.78 14.45
N PRO A 183 -14.05 11.42 14.58
CA PRO A 183 -14.76 11.98 13.46
C PRO A 183 -13.88 12.96 12.65
N PRO A 184 -14.07 13.05 11.33
CA PRO A 184 -13.37 14.04 10.51
C PRO A 184 -13.55 15.46 11.07
N GLY A 185 -12.46 16.24 11.11
CA GLY A 185 -12.48 17.61 11.63
C GLY A 185 -12.37 17.76 13.13
N SER A 186 -12.19 16.66 13.89
CA SER A 186 -12.04 16.71 15.36
C SER A 186 -10.73 17.36 15.83
N HIS A 187 -9.75 17.47 14.96
CA HIS A 187 -8.44 18.05 15.29
C HIS A 187 -8.14 19.23 14.36
N PRO A 188 -7.48 20.29 14.87
CA PRO A 188 -6.96 21.35 14.01
C PRO A 188 -5.89 20.81 13.06
N ALA A 189 -5.71 21.47 11.90
CA ALA A 189 -4.70 21.10 10.93
C ALA A 189 -3.30 21.64 11.34
N GLU A 190 -2.87 21.26 12.53
CA GLU A 190 -1.62 21.68 13.15
C GLU A 190 -0.80 20.46 13.58
N TRP A 191 0.51 20.59 13.52
CA TRP A 191 1.41 19.57 14.06
C TRP A 191 1.45 19.70 15.59
N PRO A 192 1.38 18.60 16.35
CA PRO A 192 1.46 18.63 17.81
C PRO A 192 2.86 19.00 18.31
#